data_f1e08735d3f52618c53ddf4299786d0e
#
_entry.id   f1e08735d3f52618c53ddf4299786d0e
#
_cell.length_a   1.000
_cell.length_b   1.000
_cell.length_c   1.000
_cell.angle_alpha   90.00
_cell.angle_beta   90.00
_cell.angle_gamma   90.00
#
_symmetry.space_group_name_H-M   'P 1'
#
loop_
_entity.id
_entity.type
_entity.pdbx_description
1 polymer ?
#
loop_
_entity_poly.entity_id
_entity_poly.type
_entity_poly.pdbx_seq_one_letter_code
_entity_poly.pdbx_strand_id
1 'polypeptide(L)'
;MAEFVLVAHGTRSAAGVENIAALAEAVSRRVGSVRTAFVDVLGPTPSEVLSTIDGPAVLLPAFLASGYHVHHDIPEHVALSGHPQVAITQTLGPDPVLASVLAGRLRAAGWRRGDAVVLAAAGSSDARARHEVHTAASLLARHTGPVRVGYIATGEPRVADVVREARATGRRVFIASYLLAQGLFQQRLAECGADGVAQPL
;
A
#
# COMPACT_ATOMS: atom_id res chain seq x y z
N MET A 1 5.41 -6.79 28.24
CA MET A 1 4.49 -6.88 27.05
C MET A 1 5.31 -6.55 25.81
N ALA A 2 4.98 -7.10 24.65
CA ALA A 2 5.69 -6.74 23.42
C ALA A 2 5.36 -5.29 23.00
N GLU A 3 6.37 -4.55 22.52
CA GLU A 3 6.17 -3.25 21.89
C GLU A 3 5.90 -3.39 20.40
N PHE A 4 4.99 -2.58 19.86
CA PHE A 4 4.59 -2.63 18.46
C PHE A 4 5.21 -1.46 17.70
N VAL A 5 5.76 -1.77 16.51
CA VAL A 5 6.35 -0.77 15.61
C VAL A 5 5.70 -0.89 14.23
N LEU A 6 4.93 0.11 13.84
CA LEU A 6 4.40 0.22 12.48
C LEU A 6 5.50 0.71 11.55
N VAL A 7 5.84 -0.09 10.56
CA VAL A 7 6.92 0.22 9.61
C VAL A 7 6.31 0.59 8.26
N ALA A 8 6.48 1.84 7.83
CA ALA A 8 6.00 2.34 6.54
C ALA A 8 7.16 2.71 5.61
N HIS A 9 6.87 2.94 4.32
CA HIS A 9 7.89 3.37 3.36
C HIS A 9 8.46 4.75 3.71
N GLY A 10 7.59 5.68 4.06
CA GLY A 10 7.90 7.10 4.17
C GLY A 10 7.41 7.89 2.95
N THR A 11 7.17 9.18 3.15
CA THR A 11 6.69 10.09 2.11
C THR A 11 7.04 11.52 2.45
N ARG A 12 7.32 12.36 1.43
CA ARG A 12 7.52 13.81 1.60
C ARG A 12 6.20 14.59 1.69
N SER A 13 5.07 13.93 1.49
CA SER A 13 3.74 14.55 1.58
C SER A 13 3.28 14.61 3.04
N ALA A 14 2.95 15.80 3.55
CA ALA A 14 2.38 15.96 4.89
C ALA A 14 1.11 15.12 5.07
N ALA A 15 0.18 15.14 4.09
CA ALA A 15 -1.02 14.33 4.11
C ALA A 15 -0.70 12.82 4.15
N GLY A 16 0.38 12.39 3.49
CA GLY A 16 0.84 11.00 3.55
C GLY A 16 1.34 10.61 4.94
N VAL A 17 2.08 11.50 5.60
CA VAL A 17 2.54 11.30 6.99
C VAL A 17 1.34 11.22 7.94
N GLU A 18 0.36 12.10 7.80
CA GLU A 18 -0.89 12.09 8.57
C GLU A 18 -1.68 10.77 8.38
N ASN A 19 -1.75 10.24 7.16
CA ASN A 19 -2.37 8.94 6.91
C ASN A 19 -1.68 7.80 7.67
N ILE A 20 -0.35 7.77 7.70
CA ILE A 20 0.41 6.75 8.46
C ILE A 20 0.22 6.93 9.96
N ALA A 21 0.20 8.18 10.45
CA ALA A 21 -0.07 8.46 11.86
C ALA A 21 -1.48 8.00 12.27
N ALA A 22 -2.49 8.27 11.44
CA ALA A 22 -3.87 7.81 11.67
C ALA A 22 -3.97 6.27 11.67
N LEU A 23 -3.21 5.60 10.79
CA LEU A 23 -3.12 4.13 10.79
C LEU A 23 -2.48 3.62 12.08
N ALA A 24 -1.36 4.21 12.53
CA ALA A 24 -0.71 3.84 13.78
C ALA A 24 -1.64 4.02 14.99
N GLU A 25 -2.40 5.12 15.03
CA GLU A 25 -3.41 5.36 16.05
C GLU A 25 -4.55 4.33 16.01
N ALA A 26 -5.02 3.96 14.82
CA ALA A 26 -6.05 2.92 14.66
C ALA A 26 -5.57 1.55 15.15
N VAL A 27 -4.32 1.20 14.92
CA VAL A 27 -3.69 -0.02 15.43
C VAL A 27 -3.52 0.06 16.94
N SER A 28 -3.04 1.21 17.47
CA SER A 28 -2.78 1.37 18.91
C SER A 28 -4.06 1.23 19.77
N ARG A 29 -5.22 1.57 19.24
CA ARG A 29 -6.51 1.31 19.90
C ARG A 29 -6.82 -0.17 20.13
N ARG A 30 -6.11 -1.08 19.45
CA ARG A 30 -6.33 -2.54 19.51
C ARG A 30 -5.22 -3.29 20.24
N VAL A 31 -3.98 -2.84 20.09
CA VAL A 31 -2.81 -3.57 20.58
C VAL A 31 -2.05 -2.82 21.70
N GLY A 32 -2.46 -1.59 22.02
CA GLY A 32 -1.74 -0.69 22.91
C GLY A 32 -0.80 0.24 22.13
N SER A 33 0.18 0.83 22.81
CA SER A 33 1.09 1.80 22.19
C SER A 33 1.77 1.25 20.95
N VAL A 34 1.74 2.03 19.85
CA VAL A 34 2.41 1.72 18.59
C VAL A 34 3.35 2.84 18.24
N ARG A 35 4.62 2.51 18.02
CA ARG A 35 5.63 3.44 17.50
C ARG A 35 5.64 3.39 15.97
N THR A 36 6.08 4.44 15.32
CA THR A 36 6.18 4.48 13.85
C THR A 36 7.64 4.56 13.43
N ALA A 37 8.00 3.79 12.39
CA ALA A 37 9.31 3.83 11.75
C ALA A 37 9.17 3.86 10.23
N PHE A 38 10.18 4.35 9.53
CA PHE A 38 10.19 4.47 8.08
C PHE A 38 11.44 3.82 7.49
N VAL A 39 11.28 3.05 6.41
CA VAL A 39 12.42 2.39 5.75
C VAL A 39 13.14 3.31 4.77
N ASP A 40 12.50 4.40 4.34
CA ASP A 40 13.07 5.35 3.39
C ASP A 40 12.45 6.75 3.60
N VAL A 41 13.05 7.79 2.99
CA VAL A 41 12.56 9.19 2.92
C VAL A 41 12.54 9.92 4.25
N LEU A 42 12.11 9.29 5.34
CA LEU A 42 11.90 9.87 6.67
C LEU A 42 12.57 9.01 7.76
N GLY A 43 12.72 9.57 8.96
CA GLY A 43 13.04 8.88 10.19
C GLY A 43 11.92 9.01 11.23
N PRO A 44 12.02 8.27 12.35
CA PRO A 44 13.11 7.34 12.65
C PRO A 44 13.05 6.07 11.79
N THR A 45 14.20 5.44 11.59
CA THR A 45 14.31 4.11 10.94
C THR A 45 13.90 2.99 11.90
N PRO A 46 13.56 1.79 11.39
CA PRO A 46 13.26 0.66 12.26
C PRO A 46 14.40 0.30 13.20
N SER A 47 15.67 0.39 12.77
CA SER A 47 16.83 0.14 13.64
C SER A 47 16.96 1.14 14.79
N GLU A 48 16.73 2.44 14.51
CA GLU A 48 16.75 3.48 15.55
C GLU A 48 15.63 3.28 16.57
N VAL A 49 14.42 2.92 16.13
CA VAL A 49 13.31 2.63 17.05
C VAL A 49 13.60 1.39 17.89
N LEU A 50 14.04 0.30 17.27
CA LEU A 50 14.34 -0.96 17.94
C LEU A 50 15.45 -0.81 18.98
N SER A 51 16.48 0.02 18.74
CA SER A 51 17.57 0.26 19.68
C SER A 51 17.13 0.91 21.01
N THR A 52 15.92 1.42 21.07
CA THR A 52 15.33 2.06 22.26
C THR A 52 14.26 1.20 22.95
N ILE A 53 14.11 -0.05 22.53
CA ILE A 53 13.15 -1.02 23.09
C ILE A 53 13.93 -2.06 23.89
N ASP A 54 13.59 -2.23 25.17
CA ASP A 54 14.24 -3.20 26.04
C ASP A 54 13.57 -4.59 26.03
N GLY A 55 12.28 -4.64 25.69
CA GLY A 55 11.46 -5.87 25.69
C GLY A 55 11.24 -6.45 24.29
N PRO A 56 10.47 -7.54 24.16
CA PRO A 56 10.12 -8.09 22.86
C PRO A 56 9.44 -7.06 21.95
N ALA A 57 9.84 -6.99 20.69
CA ALA A 57 9.28 -6.09 19.68
C ALA A 57 8.55 -6.84 18.55
N VAL A 58 7.46 -6.25 18.04
CA VAL A 58 6.72 -6.74 16.90
C VAL A 58 6.66 -5.65 15.84
N LEU A 59 7.29 -5.91 14.71
CA LEU A 59 7.21 -5.04 13.52
C LEU A 59 5.96 -5.36 12.72
N LEU A 60 5.19 -4.32 12.40
CA LEU A 60 3.98 -4.36 11.60
C LEU A 60 4.24 -3.66 10.25
N PRO A 61 4.59 -4.40 9.17
CA PRO A 61 4.87 -3.81 7.87
C PRO A 61 3.60 -3.21 7.26
N ALA A 62 3.51 -1.88 7.20
CA ALA A 62 2.43 -1.14 6.55
C ALA A 62 2.67 -1.08 5.04
N PHE A 63 2.59 -2.24 4.38
CA PHE A 63 2.76 -2.42 2.94
C PHE A 63 1.59 -3.21 2.36
N LEU A 64 1.24 -2.93 1.11
CA LEU A 64 0.15 -3.59 0.39
C LEU A 64 0.62 -4.81 -0.41
N ALA A 65 1.94 -4.96 -0.56
CA ALA A 65 2.58 -6.13 -1.14
C ALA A 65 3.99 -6.28 -0.57
N SER A 66 4.47 -7.52 -0.48
CA SER A 66 5.77 -7.87 0.09
C SER A 66 6.88 -7.76 -0.97
N GLY A 67 7.33 -6.52 -1.21
CA GLY A 67 8.42 -6.21 -2.13
C GLY A 67 9.79 -6.15 -1.45
N TYR A 68 10.73 -5.46 -2.13
CA TYR A 68 12.12 -5.31 -1.69
C TYR A 68 12.24 -4.81 -0.24
N HIS A 69 11.52 -3.76 0.12
CA HIS A 69 11.58 -3.19 1.48
C HIS A 69 11.20 -4.19 2.57
N VAL A 70 10.23 -5.06 2.30
CA VAL A 70 9.76 -6.06 3.28
C VAL A 70 10.75 -7.21 3.42
N HIS A 71 11.37 -7.64 2.31
CA HIS A 71 12.26 -8.81 2.30
C HIS A 71 13.73 -8.47 2.52
N HIS A 72 14.12 -7.21 2.35
CA HIS A 72 15.52 -6.77 2.47
C HIS A 72 15.69 -5.70 3.53
N ASP A 73 15.05 -4.54 3.39
CA ASP A 73 15.31 -3.39 4.28
C ASP A 73 14.86 -3.65 5.71
N ILE A 74 13.65 -4.21 5.92
CA ILE A 74 13.16 -4.49 7.28
C ILE A 74 14.06 -5.51 7.99
N PRO A 75 14.41 -6.68 7.40
CA PRO A 75 15.38 -7.60 8.00
C PRO A 75 16.76 -6.98 8.26
N GLU A 76 17.25 -6.14 7.36
CA GLU A 76 18.52 -5.43 7.53
C GLU A 76 18.47 -4.48 8.73
N HIS A 77 17.42 -3.68 8.87
CA HIS A 77 17.22 -2.81 10.03
C HIS A 77 17.11 -3.60 11.34
N VAL A 78 16.47 -4.77 11.33
CA VAL A 78 16.42 -5.65 12.50
C VAL A 78 17.83 -6.14 12.86
N ALA A 79 18.62 -6.56 11.89
CA ALA A 79 20.01 -6.98 12.11
C ALA A 79 20.87 -5.83 12.65
N LEU A 80 20.76 -4.63 12.04
CA LEU A 80 21.51 -3.42 12.45
C LEU A 80 21.16 -2.95 13.86
N SER A 81 19.91 -3.17 14.31
CA SER A 81 19.50 -2.78 15.66
C SER A 81 20.17 -3.60 16.76
N GLY A 82 20.63 -4.82 16.45
CA GLY A 82 21.12 -5.79 17.43
C GLY A 82 20.06 -6.26 18.43
N HIS A 83 18.79 -5.94 18.21
CA HIS A 83 17.71 -6.27 19.15
C HIS A 83 17.45 -7.79 19.21
N PRO A 84 17.47 -8.43 20.38
CA PRO A 84 17.50 -9.89 20.51
C PRO A 84 16.16 -10.58 20.23
N GLN A 85 15.04 -9.88 20.33
CA GLN A 85 13.69 -10.46 20.28
C GLN A 85 12.75 -9.62 19.40
N VAL A 86 12.84 -9.80 18.09
CA VAL A 86 11.99 -9.13 17.09
C VAL A 86 11.17 -10.15 16.33
N ALA A 87 9.86 -9.98 16.29
CA ALA A 87 8.97 -10.67 15.36
C ALA A 87 8.51 -9.71 14.26
N ILE A 88 8.42 -10.19 13.02
CA ILE A 88 7.88 -9.43 11.89
C ILE A 88 6.58 -10.11 11.45
N THR A 89 5.49 -9.35 11.37
CA THR A 89 4.21 -9.87 10.86
C THR A 89 4.19 -9.88 9.34
N GLN A 90 3.14 -10.46 8.77
CA GLN A 90 2.82 -10.30 7.35
C GLN A 90 2.46 -8.83 7.04
N THR A 91 2.53 -8.47 5.76
CA THR A 91 2.07 -7.18 5.24
C THR A 91 0.55 -7.04 5.33
N LEU A 92 0.03 -5.81 5.21
CA LEU A 92 -1.42 -5.55 5.22
C LEU A 92 -2.14 -6.18 4.04
N GLY A 93 -1.50 -6.28 2.90
CA GLY A 93 -2.10 -6.82 1.69
C GLY A 93 -1.26 -7.92 1.02
N PRO A 94 -1.88 -8.65 0.09
CA PRO A 94 -3.29 -8.55 -0.34
C PRO A 94 -4.27 -9.16 0.67
N ASP A 95 -5.42 -8.50 0.87
CA ASP A 95 -6.45 -8.95 1.82
C ASP A 95 -7.87 -8.68 1.28
N PRO A 96 -8.86 -9.58 1.50
CA PRO A 96 -10.25 -9.37 1.08
C PRO A 96 -10.91 -8.12 1.68
N VAL A 97 -10.54 -7.73 2.90
CA VAL A 97 -11.06 -6.51 3.55
C VAL A 97 -10.60 -5.27 2.80
N LEU A 98 -9.32 -5.22 2.38
CA LEU A 98 -8.80 -4.12 1.57
C LEU A 98 -9.49 -4.04 0.21
N ALA A 99 -9.79 -5.19 -0.42
CA ALA A 99 -10.56 -5.22 -1.66
C ALA A 99 -11.99 -4.65 -1.48
N SER A 100 -12.64 -4.93 -0.36
CA SER A 100 -13.95 -4.35 -0.02
C SER A 100 -13.87 -2.83 0.17
N VAL A 101 -12.84 -2.33 0.85
CA VAL A 101 -12.58 -0.89 1.02
C VAL A 101 -12.35 -0.22 -0.33
N LEU A 102 -11.51 -0.80 -1.20
CA LEU A 102 -11.28 -0.28 -2.57
C LEU A 102 -12.57 -0.21 -3.37
N ALA A 103 -13.43 -1.23 -3.31
CA ALA A 103 -14.71 -1.23 -3.98
C ALA A 103 -15.64 -0.11 -3.46
N GLY A 104 -15.62 0.16 -2.16
CA GLY A 104 -16.32 1.30 -1.55
C GLY A 104 -15.80 2.64 -2.07
N ARG A 105 -14.48 2.82 -2.13
CA ARG A 105 -13.83 4.04 -2.64
C ARG A 105 -14.05 4.26 -4.14
N LEU A 106 -14.09 3.18 -4.94
CA LEU A 106 -14.49 3.26 -6.36
C LEU A 106 -15.93 3.79 -6.52
N ARG A 107 -16.86 3.29 -5.72
CA ARG A 107 -18.26 3.80 -5.73
C ARG A 107 -18.31 5.27 -5.35
N ALA A 108 -17.57 5.69 -4.34
CA ALA A 108 -17.47 7.08 -3.94
C ALA A 108 -16.86 7.97 -5.04
N ALA A 109 -15.94 7.44 -5.85
CA ALA A 109 -15.38 8.11 -7.02
C ALA A 109 -16.33 8.14 -8.25
N GLY A 110 -17.52 7.53 -8.15
CA GLY A 110 -18.53 7.54 -9.21
C GLY A 110 -18.55 6.31 -10.11
N TRP A 111 -17.78 5.27 -9.77
CA TRP A 111 -17.80 3.98 -10.47
C TRP A 111 -19.18 3.32 -10.35
N ARG A 112 -19.66 2.74 -11.45
CA ARG A 112 -20.90 1.96 -11.52
C ARG A 112 -20.64 0.62 -12.20
N ARG A 113 -21.51 -0.34 -11.95
CA ARG A 113 -21.43 -1.64 -12.60
C ARG A 113 -21.51 -1.47 -14.13
N GLY A 114 -20.54 -2.06 -14.84
CA GLY A 114 -20.36 -1.90 -16.28
C GLY A 114 -19.19 -1.01 -16.65
N ASP A 115 -18.73 -0.12 -15.79
CA ASP A 115 -17.51 0.66 -16.02
C ASP A 115 -16.27 -0.25 -15.93
N ALA A 116 -15.20 0.12 -16.63
CA ALA A 116 -13.92 -0.58 -16.54
C ALA A 116 -13.18 -0.18 -15.27
N VAL A 117 -12.46 -1.13 -14.66
CA VAL A 117 -11.66 -0.90 -13.45
C VAL A 117 -10.19 -1.23 -13.73
N VAL A 118 -9.31 -0.31 -13.37
CA VAL A 118 -7.86 -0.47 -13.37
C VAL A 118 -7.36 -0.39 -11.93
N LEU A 119 -6.76 -1.45 -11.40
CA LEU A 119 -6.04 -1.40 -10.13
C LEU A 119 -4.66 -0.83 -10.38
N ALA A 120 -4.35 0.28 -9.75
CA ALA A 120 -3.08 0.98 -9.88
C ALA A 120 -2.22 0.78 -8.64
N ALA A 121 -1.07 0.14 -8.79
CA ALA A 121 -0.07 -0.06 -7.73
C ALA A 121 1.22 0.72 -8.05
N ALA A 122 2.02 1.00 -7.02
CA ALA A 122 3.33 1.64 -7.18
C ALA A 122 4.22 0.90 -8.17
N GLY A 123 4.20 -0.43 -8.09
CA GLY A 123 5.04 -1.32 -8.86
C GLY A 123 6.24 -1.84 -8.06
N SER A 124 6.85 -2.90 -8.56
CA SER A 124 8.04 -3.53 -7.95
C SER A 124 8.83 -4.30 -9.00
N SER A 125 10.16 -4.35 -8.82
CA SER A 125 11.03 -5.30 -9.54
C SER A 125 10.88 -6.74 -9.01
N ASP A 126 10.38 -6.92 -7.78
CA ASP A 126 10.13 -8.25 -7.18
C ASP A 126 8.91 -8.91 -7.81
N ALA A 127 9.09 -10.12 -8.36
CA ALA A 127 8.02 -10.89 -8.98
C ALA A 127 6.94 -11.31 -7.99
N ARG A 128 7.29 -11.55 -6.72
CA ARG A 128 6.33 -11.91 -5.66
C ARG A 128 5.39 -10.74 -5.37
N ALA A 129 5.93 -9.54 -5.20
CA ALA A 129 5.12 -8.34 -5.01
C ALA A 129 4.16 -8.10 -6.19
N ARG A 130 4.62 -8.32 -7.43
CA ARG A 130 3.73 -8.22 -8.61
C ARG A 130 2.62 -9.29 -8.58
N HIS A 131 2.95 -10.52 -8.20
CA HIS A 131 1.95 -11.59 -8.04
C HIS A 131 0.89 -11.22 -6.97
N GLU A 132 1.30 -10.65 -5.85
CA GLU A 132 0.40 -10.18 -4.79
C GLU A 132 -0.51 -9.04 -5.26
N VAL A 133 -0.02 -8.12 -6.10
CA VAL A 133 -0.86 -7.10 -6.76
C VAL A 133 -1.92 -7.74 -7.66
N HIS A 134 -1.59 -8.78 -8.42
CA HIS A 134 -2.58 -9.53 -9.20
C HIS A 134 -3.58 -10.28 -8.32
N THR A 135 -3.15 -10.77 -7.15
CA THR A 135 -4.05 -11.35 -6.15
C THR A 135 -5.02 -10.29 -5.62
N ALA A 136 -4.54 -9.08 -5.29
CA ALA A 136 -5.39 -7.95 -4.90
C ALA A 136 -6.42 -7.59 -5.98
N ALA A 137 -6.00 -7.55 -7.26
CA ALA A 137 -6.90 -7.31 -8.38
C ALA A 137 -7.97 -8.41 -8.51
N SER A 138 -7.60 -9.67 -8.29
CA SER A 138 -8.53 -10.81 -8.31
C SER A 138 -9.55 -10.73 -7.16
N LEU A 139 -9.12 -10.29 -5.98
CA LEU A 139 -10.01 -10.04 -4.84
C LEU A 139 -10.98 -8.89 -5.14
N LEU A 140 -10.49 -7.78 -5.71
CA LEU A 140 -11.32 -6.64 -6.09
C LEU A 140 -12.33 -7.02 -7.18
N ALA A 141 -11.96 -7.89 -8.12
CA ALA A 141 -12.82 -8.35 -9.20
C ALA A 141 -14.10 -9.05 -8.70
N ARG A 142 -14.08 -9.61 -7.50
CA ARG A 142 -15.28 -10.20 -6.86
C ARG A 142 -16.36 -9.15 -6.55
N HIS A 143 -15.96 -7.88 -6.42
CA HIS A 143 -16.84 -6.74 -6.11
C HIS A 143 -17.21 -5.92 -7.34
N THR A 144 -16.36 -5.88 -8.35
CA THR A 144 -16.48 -4.95 -9.48
C THR A 144 -16.69 -5.62 -10.84
N GLY A 145 -16.39 -6.92 -10.96
CA GLY A 145 -16.15 -7.57 -12.24
C GLY A 145 -14.67 -7.42 -12.66
N PRO A 146 -14.33 -7.71 -13.92
CA PRO A 146 -12.94 -7.77 -14.38
C PRO A 146 -12.12 -6.52 -14.03
N VAL A 147 -10.93 -6.73 -13.48
CA VAL A 147 -9.97 -5.68 -13.10
C VAL A 147 -8.68 -5.89 -13.89
N ARG A 148 -8.17 -4.82 -14.48
CA ARG A 148 -6.86 -4.78 -15.12
C ARG A 148 -5.85 -4.17 -14.13
N VAL A 149 -4.59 -4.61 -14.19
CA VAL A 149 -3.52 -4.08 -13.35
C VAL A 149 -2.65 -3.13 -14.17
N GLY A 150 -2.26 -2.01 -13.57
CA GLY A 150 -1.27 -1.09 -14.11
C GLY A 150 -0.33 -0.59 -13.02
N TYR A 151 0.91 -0.25 -13.40
CA TYR A 151 1.95 0.21 -12.49
C TYR A 151 2.30 1.68 -12.69
N ILE A 152 2.51 2.41 -11.59
CA ILE A 152 2.76 3.86 -11.61
C ILE A 152 4.23 4.17 -11.89
N ALA A 153 5.16 3.44 -11.23
CA ALA A 153 6.59 3.71 -11.27
C ALA A 153 7.40 2.56 -11.85
N THR A 154 7.31 1.36 -11.30
CA THR A 154 8.15 0.21 -11.66
C THR A 154 7.30 -0.95 -12.16
N GLY A 155 7.61 -1.46 -13.36
CA GLY A 155 6.90 -2.58 -14.00
C GLY A 155 5.98 -2.14 -15.14
N GLU A 156 5.53 -3.14 -15.88
CA GLU A 156 4.61 -3.02 -17.01
C GLU A 156 3.38 -3.92 -16.80
N PRO A 157 2.21 -3.54 -17.36
CA PRO A 157 1.94 -2.32 -18.16
C PRO A 157 1.83 -1.06 -17.30
N ARG A 158 2.10 0.10 -17.88
CA ARG A 158 1.90 1.39 -17.20
C ARG A 158 0.42 1.69 -17.05
N VAL A 159 0.04 2.33 -15.92
CA VAL A 159 -1.37 2.68 -15.65
C VAL A 159 -1.98 3.48 -16.79
N ALA A 160 -1.27 4.49 -17.33
CA ALA A 160 -1.74 5.33 -18.40
C ALA A 160 -2.06 4.53 -19.69
N ASP A 161 -1.25 3.51 -20.00
CA ASP A 161 -1.48 2.65 -21.16
C ASP A 161 -2.71 1.77 -20.95
N VAL A 162 -2.85 1.17 -19.76
CA VAL A 162 -4.03 0.35 -19.43
C VAL A 162 -5.32 1.17 -19.47
N VAL A 163 -5.29 2.41 -18.97
CA VAL A 163 -6.43 3.34 -19.02
C VAL A 163 -6.77 3.67 -20.47
N ARG A 164 -5.78 4.03 -21.30
CA ARG A 164 -5.98 4.33 -22.72
C ARG A 164 -6.62 3.16 -23.48
N GLU A 165 -6.11 1.94 -23.28
CA GLU A 165 -6.66 0.73 -23.88
C GLU A 165 -8.08 0.42 -23.39
N ALA A 166 -8.35 0.61 -22.10
CA ALA A 166 -9.68 0.40 -21.54
C ALA A 166 -10.69 1.40 -22.13
N ARG A 167 -10.30 2.67 -22.29
CA ARG A 167 -11.14 3.71 -22.92
C ARG A 167 -11.47 3.43 -24.39
N ALA A 168 -10.55 2.79 -25.13
CA ALA A 168 -10.80 2.39 -26.51
C ALA A 168 -11.99 1.43 -26.68
N THR A 169 -12.45 0.79 -25.60
CA THR A 169 -13.66 -0.04 -25.59
C THR A 169 -14.97 0.76 -25.51
N GLY A 170 -14.92 2.09 -25.42
CA GLY A 170 -16.07 2.97 -25.24
C GLY A 170 -16.65 3.00 -23.81
N ARG A 171 -16.03 2.33 -22.85
CA ARG A 171 -16.46 2.29 -21.45
C ARG A 171 -15.80 3.41 -20.65
N ARG A 172 -16.50 3.93 -19.63
CA ARG A 172 -15.86 4.77 -18.62
C ARG A 172 -14.83 3.93 -17.86
N VAL A 173 -13.74 4.55 -17.43
CA VAL A 173 -12.62 3.89 -16.76
C VAL A 173 -12.38 4.51 -15.41
N PHE A 174 -12.34 3.69 -14.37
CA PHE A 174 -12.06 4.10 -13.00
C PHE A 174 -10.80 3.44 -12.47
N ILE A 175 -9.98 4.21 -11.77
CA ILE A 175 -8.75 3.71 -11.14
C ILE A 175 -9.04 3.39 -9.67
N ALA A 176 -8.79 2.14 -9.29
CA ALA A 176 -8.67 1.71 -7.89
C ALA A 176 -7.23 1.98 -7.43
N SER A 177 -7.04 2.96 -6.56
CA SER A 177 -5.73 3.34 -6.06
C SER A 177 -5.27 2.36 -4.98
N TYR A 178 -4.40 1.42 -5.33
CA TYR A 178 -3.78 0.46 -4.41
C TYR A 178 -2.53 1.08 -3.78
N LEU A 179 -2.76 2.15 -3.02
CA LEU A 179 -1.79 2.95 -2.26
C LEU A 179 -2.31 3.16 -0.84
N LEU A 180 -1.43 3.29 0.15
CA LEU A 180 -1.81 3.52 1.57
C LEU A 180 -1.96 5.00 1.91
N ALA A 181 -1.40 5.91 1.10
CA ALA A 181 -1.35 7.31 1.47
C ALA A 181 -1.43 8.23 0.26
N GLN A 182 -1.84 9.46 0.51
CA GLN A 182 -1.75 10.57 -0.44
C GLN A 182 -0.28 10.91 -0.74
N GLY A 183 0.00 11.36 -1.95
CA GLY A 183 1.34 11.75 -2.38
C GLY A 183 1.48 11.81 -3.88
N LEU A 184 2.73 11.86 -4.34
CA LEU A 184 3.07 12.00 -5.76
C LEU A 184 2.41 10.93 -6.65
N PHE A 185 2.34 9.68 -6.17
CA PHE A 185 1.74 8.61 -6.96
C PHE A 185 0.23 8.80 -7.15
N GLN A 186 -0.48 9.23 -6.10
CA GLN A 186 -1.90 9.55 -6.22
C GLN A 186 -2.15 10.72 -7.18
N GLN A 187 -1.28 11.75 -7.17
CA GLN A 187 -1.36 12.87 -8.12
C GLN A 187 -1.17 12.40 -9.56
N ARG A 188 -0.16 11.55 -9.83
CA ARG A 188 0.06 10.96 -11.16
C ARG A 188 -1.12 10.16 -11.68
N LEU A 189 -1.88 9.49 -10.80
CA LEU A 189 -3.09 8.77 -11.21
C LEU A 189 -4.18 9.70 -11.73
N ALA A 190 -4.32 10.90 -11.18
CA ALA A 190 -5.27 11.89 -11.65
C ALA A 190 -4.98 12.36 -13.10
N GLU A 191 -3.73 12.26 -13.54
CA GLU A 191 -3.27 12.64 -14.88
C GLU A 191 -3.39 11.51 -15.93
N CYS A 192 -3.75 10.29 -15.51
CA CYS A 192 -3.84 9.13 -16.42
C CYS A 192 -5.06 9.14 -17.36
N GLY A 193 -5.92 10.16 -17.30
CA GLY A 193 -7.08 10.29 -18.20
C GLY A 193 -8.24 9.34 -17.89
N ALA A 194 -8.34 8.81 -16.69
CA ALA A 194 -9.50 8.05 -16.24
C ALA A 194 -10.70 8.97 -15.92
N ASP A 195 -11.91 8.42 -15.94
CA ASP A 195 -13.14 9.15 -15.61
C ASP A 195 -13.31 9.38 -14.09
N GLY A 196 -12.56 8.63 -13.29
CA GLY A 196 -12.46 8.83 -11.86
C GLY A 196 -11.32 8.04 -11.24
N VAL A 197 -10.76 8.58 -10.17
CA VAL A 197 -9.68 7.95 -9.38
C VAL A 197 -10.14 7.83 -7.94
N ALA A 198 -10.15 6.61 -7.42
CA ALA A 198 -10.49 6.37 -6.03
C ALA A 198 -9.40 6.93 -5.11
N GLN A 199 -9.80 7.33 -3.91
CA GLN A 199 -8.85 7.70 -2.86
C GLN A 199 -7.97 6.49 -2.47
N PRO A 200 -6.75 6.68 -1.98
CA PRO A 200 -5.90 5.62 -1.42
C PRO A 200 -6.60 4.87 -0.27
N LEU A 201 -6.13 3.67 0.07
CA LEU A 201 -6.63 2.84 1.18
C LEU A 201 -6.49 3.49 2.56
#